data_8b6b9c5b844e3f330ba7054d2210e5fb
#
_entry.id   8b6b9c5b844e3f330ba7054d2210e5fb
#
_cell.length_a   1.000
_cell.length_b   1.000
_cell.length_c   1.000
_cell.angle_alpha   90.00
_cell.angle_beta   90.00
_cell.angle_gamma   90.00
#
_symmetry.space_group_name_H-M   'P 1'
#
loop_
_entity.id
_entity.type
_entity.pdbx_description
1 polymer ?
#
loop_
_entity_poly.entity_id
_entity_poly.type
_entity_poly.pdbx_seq_one_letter_code
_entity_poly.pdbx_strand_id
1 'polypeptide(L)'
;PTGKAAARLTESLGAALRRLPLSDAQKNALPEEASTLHRLLGAQPGSQRLRYHEGNPLHLDVLVVDEASMIDLPMMARLIAALPDHARVIFLGDRDQLASVEAGAVLGDICHYVNHGFTTERATELARITGCHINGGEPHPAGALRDCLCLLQKSYRFGSDSGIGQLAFAVNRSDHRAARATFSRGFDDIACKTLAGNDDYAQMIDETLAGYERFLTLVRERAEPEAILAAFSEFQMLCALREGPFGVAGLNERVEHALAQRRLIRRTPLSRWYEGRPVMISRNDSALGLFNGDIGVALDRGDGLRVWFPMPGGKLKPVVPSRLPDNDTAWAMTVHKSQGSEFDHAALLLPGQFAPVVTRELVYTAITRARRRLSLYADERVLEMAIATRTERRSGLMACFEQ
;
A
#
# COMPACT_ATOMS: atom_id res chain seq x y z
N PRO A 1 -0.37 -9.77 -2.95
CA PRO A 1 1.04 -10.11 -2.70
C PRO A 1 1.41 -10.09 -1.21
N THR A 2 0.78 -9.29 -0.36
CA THR A 2 1.05 -9.19 1.09
C THR A 2 -0.11 -9.73 1.92
N GLY A 3 0.18 -10.18 3.17
CA GLY A 3 -0.84 -10.63 4.13
C GLY A 3 -1.86 -9.55 4.44
N LYS A 4 -1.44 -8.31 4.52
CA LYS A 4 -2.30 -7.16 4.77
C LYS A 4 -3.26 -6.88 3.60
N ALA A 5 -2.78 -6.95 2.36
CA ALA A 5 -3.62 -6.84 1.18
C ALA A 5 -4.65 -7.99 1.11
N ALA A 6 -4.24 -9.22 1.45
CA ALA A 6 -5.12 -10.38 1.51
C ALA A 6 -6.22 -10.21 2.57
N ALA A 7 -5.88 -9.76 3.78
CA ALA A 7 -6.86 -9.50 4.84
C ALA A 7 -7.89 -8.43 4.43
N ARG A 8 -7.43 -7.35 3.80
CA ARG A 8 -8.30 -6.29 3.29
C ARG A 8 -9.22 -6.77 2.17
N LEU A 9 -8.72 -7.60 1.26
CA LEU A 9 -9.53 -8.20 0.21
C LEU A 9 -10.58 -9.14 0.78
N THR A 10 -10.26 -9.95 1.79
CA THR A 10 -11.19 -10.80 2.52
C THR A 10 -12.33 -9.99 3.12
N GLU A 11 -12.03 -8.89 3.79
CA GLU A 11 -13.02 -7.99 4.37
C GLU A 11 -13.94 -7.38 3.30
N SER A 12 -13.36 -6.92 2.19
CA SER A 12 -14.10 -6.34 1.07
C SER A 12 -15.02 -7.37 0.40
N LEU A 13 -14.55 -8.60 0.21
CA LEU A 13 -15.35 -9.71 -0.32
C LEU A 13 -16.54 -10.02 0.59
N GLY A 14 -16.31 -10.15 1.90
CA GLY A 14 -17.37 -10.40 2.87
C GLY A 14 -18.43 -9.29 2.89
N ALA A 15 -18.01 -8.02 2.79
CA ALA A 15 -18.94 -6.89 2.70
C ALA A 15 -19.75 -6.91 1.39
N ALA A 16 -19.11 -7.25 0.26
CA ALA A 16 -19.77 -7.35 -1.03
C ALA A 16 -20.79 -8.50 -1.06
N LEU A 17 -20.43 -9.68 -0.56
CA LEU A 17 -21.29 -10.84 -0.51
C LEU A 17 -22.57 -10.59 0.31
N ARG A 18 -22.48 -9.81 1.38
CA ARG A 18 -23.65 -9.43 2.19
C ARG A 18 -24.62 -8.51 1.45
N ARG A 19 -24.13 -7.70 0.51
CA ARG A 19 -24.93 -6.71 -0.24
C ARG A 19 -25.52 -7.23 -1.53
N LEU A 20 -24.88 -8.24 -2.13
CA LEU A 20 -25.32 -8.77 -3.42
C LEU A 20 -26.59 -9.62 -3.26
N PRO A 21 -27.58 -9.48 -4.18
CA PRO A 21 -28.81 -10.27 -4.19
C PRO A 21 -28.55 -11.67 -4.77
N LEU A 22 -27.70 -12.44 -4.09
CA LEU A 22 -27.35 -13.81 -4.47
C LEU A 22 -28.07 -14.81 -3.58
N SER A 23 -28.41 -15.98 -4.15
CA SER A 23 -28.87 -17.12 -3.37
C SER A 23 -27.77 -17.67 -2.45
N ASP A 24 -28.15 -18.40 -1.39
CA ASP A 24 -27.16 -18.99 -0.47
C ASP A 24 -26.22 -19.95 -1.20
N ALA A 25 -26.74 -20.73 -2.18
CA ALA A 25 -25.92 -21.59 -3.01
C ALA A 25 -24.87 -20.83 -3.84
N GLN A 26 -25.23 -19.67 -4.38
CA GLN A 26 -24.30 -18.82 -5.11
C GLN A 26 -23.27 -18.17 -4.18
N LYS A 27 -23.67 -17.73 -2.99
CA LYS A 27 -22.74 -17.18 -1.98
C LYS A 27 -21.74 -18.22 -1.52
N ASN A 28 -22.19 -19.45 -1.28
CA ASN A 28 -21.34 -20.57 -0.84
C ASN A 28 -20.36 -21.03 -1.93
N ALA A 29 -20.61 -20.74 -3.20
CA ALA A 29 -19.72 -21.05 -4.31
C ALA A 29 -18.58 -20.00 -4.48
N LEU A 30 -18.67 -18.87 -3.81
CA LEU A 30 -17.66 -17.81 -3.87
C LEU A 30 -16.67 -17.93 -2.70
N PRO A 31 -15.39 -17.57 -2.92
CA PRO A 31 -14.40 -17.64 -1.84
C PRO A 31 -14.73 -16.63 -0.74
N GLU A 32 -14.61 -17.04 0.50
CA GLU A 32 -14.80 -16.18 1.67
C GLU A 32 -13.50 -15.50 2.09
N GLU A 33 -12.36 -16.07 1.74
CA GLU A 33 -11.04 -15.61 2.16
C GLU A 33 -10.09 -15.42 0.97
N ALA A 34 -9.28 -14.38 1.07
CA ALA A 34 -8.12 -14.16 0.19
C ALA A 34 -6.83 -14.63 0.88
N SER A 35 -5.86 -15.03 0.10
CA SER A 35 -4.54 -15.42 0.59
C SER A 35 -3.43 -14.72 -0.20
N THR A 36 -2.19 -14.75 0.32
CA THR A 36 -1.04 -14.26 -0.45
C THR A 36 -0.70 -15.24 -1.58
N LEU A 37 -0.05 -14.74 -2.64
CA LEU A 37 0.43 -15.60 -3.74
C LEU A 37 1.40 -16.68 -3.25
N HIS A 38 2.27 -16.35 -2.32
CA HIS A 38 3.18 -17.33 -1.72
C HIS A 38 2.44 -18.50 -1.06
N ARG A 39 1.37 -18.19 -0.33
CA ARG A 39 0.53 -19.22 0.31
C ARG A 39 -0.26 -20.00 -0.72
N LEU A 40 -0.83 -19.34 -1.72
CA LEU A 40 -1.55 -19.97 -2.82
C LEU A 40 -0.66 -20.97 -3.56
N LEU A 41 0.56 -20.58 -3.88
CA LEU A 41 1.52 -21.41 -4.59
C LEU A 41 2.19 -22.47 -3.70
N GLY A 42 1.86 -22.51 -2.41
CA GLY A 42 2.36 -23.50 -1.47
C GLY A 42 3.85 -23.32 -1.15
N ALA A 43 4.29 -22.08 -0.95
CA ALA A 43 5.64 -21.78 -0.48
C ALA A 43 5.91 -22.40 0.89
N GLN A 44 7.07 -23.04 1.02
CA GLN A 44 7.50 -23.69 2.26
C GLN A 44 8.63 -22.90 2.92
N PRO A 45 8.61 -22.77 4.26
CA PRO A 45 9.71 -22.14 4.98
C PRO A 45 11.05 -22.83 4.67
N GLY A 46 12.08 -22.04 4.36
CA GLY A 46 13.43 -22.56 4.10
C GLY A 46 13.63 -23.22 2.74
N SER A 47 12.62 -23.19 1.86
CA SER A 47 12.71 -23.74 0.49
C SER A 47 12.34 -22.68 -0.54
N GLN A 48 13.07 -22.68 -1.66
CA GLN A 48 12.69 -21.89 -2.83
C GLN A 48 11.66 -22.62 -3.73
N ARG A 49 11.35 -23.88 -3.43
CA ARG A 49 10.40 -24.68 -4.20
C ARG A 49 8.96 -24.33 -3.80
N LEU A 50 8.10 -24.20 -4.80
CA LEU A 50 6.68 -24.05 -4.65
C LEU A 50 5.99 -25.39 -4.86
N ARG A 51 4.90 -25.63 -4.14
CA ARG A 51 4.09 -26.86 -4.30
C ARG A 51 3.43 -26.89 -5.68
N TYR A 52 2.91 -25.74 -6.12
CA TYR A 52 2.25 -25.61 -7.42
C TYR A 52 3.18 -24.97 -8.43
N HIS A 53 3.26 -25.58 -9.59
CA HIS A 53 4.12 -25.23 -10.71
C HIS A 53 3.58 -25.89 -12.00
N GLU A 54 4.24 -25.74 -13.14
CA GLU A 54 3.83 -26.29 -14.42
C GLU A 54 3.49 -27.81 -14.36
N GLY A 55 4.30 -28.60 -13.68
CA GLY A 55 4.06 -30.06 -13.49
C GLY A 55 3.02 -30.42 -12.44
N ASN A 56 2.54 -29.46 -11.65
CA ASN A 56 1.49 -29.62 -10.64
C ASN A 56 0.69 -28.31 -10.53
N PRO A 57 -0.21 -28.04 -11.48
CA PRO A 57 -0.94 -26.78 -11.54
C PRO A 57 -1.94 -26.60 -10.40
N LEU A 58 -2.35 -25.37 -10.18
CA LEU A 58 -3.40 -25.01 -9.26
C LEU A 58 -4.74 -25.60 -9.70
N HIS A 59 -5.60 -25.92 -8.75
CA HIS A 59 -6.96 -26.41 -8.98
C HIS A 59 -7.95 -25.25 -8.85
N LEU A 60 -8.11 -24.48 -9.93
CA LEU A 60 -9.02 -23.33 -9.95
C LEU A 60 -9.46 -23.02 -11.40
N ASP A 61 -10.62 -22.38 -11.53
CA ASP A 61 -11.17 -21.93 -12.80
C ASP A 61 -10.95 -20.43 -13.01
N VAL A 62 -11.02 -19.65 -11.93
CA VAL A 62 -10.83 -18.20 -11.95
C VAL A 62 -9.91 -17.77 -10.81
N LEU A 63 -8.91 -16.99 -11.11
CA LEU A 63 -8.02 -16.35 -10.14
C LEU A 63 -8.15 -14.83 -10.24
N VAL A 64 -8.46 -14.19 -9.12
CA VAL A 64 -8.42 -12.72 -8.99
C VAL A 64 -7.21 -12.34 -8.14
N VAL A 65 -6.34 -11.52 -8.69
CA VAL A 65 -5.12 -11.05 -8.02
C VAL A 65 -5.21 -9.55 -7.83
N ASP A 66 -5.31 -9.12 -6.58
CA ASP A 66 -5.33 -7.70 -6.21
C ASP A 66 -3.93 -7.18 -5.86
N GLU A 67 -3.75 -5.87 -5.91
CA GLU A 67 -2.46 -5.19 -5.71
C GLU A 67 -1.35 -5.74 -6.64
N ALA A 68 -1.69 -5.99 -7.89
CA ALA A 68 -0.80 -6.63 -8.86
C ALA A 68 0.44 -5.79 -9.21
N SER A 69 0.44 -4.48 -8.94
CA SER A 69 1.62 -3.62 -9.08
C SER A 69 2.80 -4.06 -8.20
N MET A 70 2.54 -4.79 -7.12
CA MET A 70 3.54 -5.29 -6.18
C MET A 70 4.14 -6.65 -6.59
N ILE A 71 3.68 -7.26 -7.67
CA ILE A 71 4.18 -8.55 -8.15
C ILE A 71 5.43 -8.32 -8.99
N ASP A 72 6.54 -8.95 -8.61
CA ASP A 72 7.78 -8.94 -9.38
C ASP A 72 7.72 -9.92 -10.57
N LEU A 73 8.67 -9.80 -11.48
CA LEU A 73 8.74 -10.65 -12.68
C LEU A 73 8.90 -12.14 -12.35
N PRO A 74 9.77 -12.56 -11.42
CA PRO A 74 9.90 -13.98 -11.04
C PRO A 74 8.61 -14.56 -10.45
N MET A 75 7.92 -13.81 -9.58
CA MET A 75 6.64 -14.26 -8.99
C MET A 75 5.55 -14.36 -10.04
N MET A 76 5.47 -13.37 -10.97
CA MET A 76 4.52 -13.42 -12.08
C MET A 76 4.76 -14.66 -12.96
N ALA A 77 6.01 -14.94 -13.31
CA ALA A 77 6.36 -16.11 -14.10
C ALA A 77 5.96 -17.43 -13.41
N ARG A 78 6.23 -17.54 -12.10
CA ARG A 78 5.85 -18.71 -11.30
C ARG A 78 4.32 -18.87 -11.19
N LEU A 79 3.59 -17.76 -11.04
CA LEU A 79 2.13 -17.77 -11.00
C LEU A 79 1.57 -18.27 -12.34
N ILE A 80 2.00 -17.69 -13.45
CA ILE A 80 1.53 -18.09 -14.79
C ILE A 80 1.82 -19.57 -15.05
N ALA A 81 3.02 -20.05 -14.72
CA ALA A 81 3.39 -21.45 -14.88
C ALA A 81 2.56 -22.42 -14.02
N ALA A 82 2.01 -21.95 -12.91
CA ALA A 82 1.17 -22.77 -12.02
C ALA A 82 -0.34 -22.73 -12.38
N LEU A 83 -0.75 -21.91 -13.34
CA LEU A 83 -2.15 -21.83 -13.77
C LEU A 83 -2.48 -23.01 -14.68
N PRO A 84 -3.64 -23.69 -14.52
CA PRO A 84 -4.13 -24.62 -15.50
C PRO A 84 -4.57 -23.90 -16.79
N ASP A 85 -4.47 -24.55 -17.93
CA ASP A 85 -4.72 -23.96 -19.26
C ASP A 85 -6.13 -23.34 -19.41
N HIS A 86 -7.11 -23.87 -18.69
CA HIS A 86 -8.50 -23.39 -18.75
C HIS A 86 -8.78 -22.21 -17.82
N ALA A 87 -7.85 -21.91 -16.91
CA ALA A 87 -8.08 -20.88 -15.89
C ALA A 87 -8.11 -19.47 -16.50
N ARG A 88 -8.96 -18.64 -15.91
CA ARG A 88 -8.99 -17.19 -16.18
C ARG A 88 -8.32 -16.47 -15.04
N VAL A 89 -7.45 -15.52 -15.37
CA VAL A 89 -6.82 -14.65 -14.37
C VAL A 89 -7.23 -13.21 -14.58
N ILE A 90 -7.56 -12.53 -13.49
CA ILE A 90 -7.93 -11.11 -13.46
C ILE A 90 -6.95 -10.42 -12.54
N PHE A 91 -6.08 -9.58 -13.10
CA PHE A 91 -5.16 -8.74 -12.33
C PHE A 91 -5.80 -7.38 -12.07
N LEU A 92 -5.88 -7.01 -10.80
CA LEU A 92 -6.33 -5.70 -10.35
C LEU A 92 -5.14 -4.96 -9.72
N GLY A 93 -5.00 -3.69 -10.03
CA GLY A 93 -3.92 -2.89 -9.48
C GLY A 93 -3.84 -1.50 -10.08
N ASP A 94 -3.01 -0.68 -9.49
CA ASP A 94 -2.74 0.67 -9.93
C ASP A 94 -1.34 0.72 -10.55
N ARG A 95 -1.27 0.91 -11.86
CA ARG A 95 -0.02 0.96 -12.63
C ARG A 95 0.89 2.12 -12.25
N ASP A 96 0.33 3.15 -11.63
CA ASP A 96 1.02 4.38 -11.27
C ASP A 96 1.59 4.34 -9.83
N GLN A 97 1.22 3.34 -9.04
CA GLN A 97 1.82 3.10 -7.73
C GLN A 97 3.22 2.49 -7.84
N LEU A 98 3.97 2.55 -6.73
CA LEU A 98 5.26 1.89 -6.62
C LEU A 98 5.17 0.42 -7.03
N ALA A 99 6.07 0.02 -7.92
CA ALA A 99 6.24 -1.38 -8.27
C ALA A 99 6.96 -2.15 -7.15
N SER A 100 7.08 -3.48 -7.31
CA SER A 100 7.89 -4.31 -6.43
C SER A 100 9.32 -3.77 -6.27
N VAL A 101 9.95 -4.04 -5.13
CA VAL A 101 11.37 -3.72 -4.89
C VAL A 101 12.28 -4.58 -5.78
N GLU A 102 11.84 -5.80 -6.09
CA GLU A 102 12.54 -6.73 -6.99
C GLU A 102 12.43 -6.30 -8.46
N ALA A 103 13.10 -7.03 -9.34
CA ALA A 103 13.21 -6.70 -10.76
C ALA A 103 11.84 -6.65 -11.48
N GLY A 104 11.68 -5.66 -12.35
CA GLY A 104 10.55 -5.48 -13.25
C GLY A 104 9.39 -4.66 -12.70
N ALA A 105 8.63 -4.08 -13.61
CA ALA A 105 7.37 -3.38 -13.37
C ALA A 105 6.28 -4.05 -14.22
N VAL A 106 6.01 -5.32 -13.95
CA VAL A 106 5.22 -6.21 -14.82
C VAL A 106 3.85 -5.64 -15.15
N LEU A 107 3.10 -5.19 -14.12
CA LEU A 107 1.80 -4.58 -14.36
C LEU A 107 1.91 -3.30 -15.20
N GLY A 108 2.92 -2.47 -14.94
CA GLY A 108 3.18 -1.26 -15.71
C GLY A 108 3.48 -1.55 -17.17
N ASP A 109 4.31 -2.56 -17.44
CA ASP A 109 4.67 -3.01 -18.79
C ASP A 109 3.44 -3.54 -19.55
N ILE A 110 2.62 -4.38 -18.91
CA ILE A 110 1.38 -4.89 -19.49
C ILE A 110 0.40 -3.74 -19.76
N CYS A 111 0.19 -2.86 -18.79
CA CYS A 111 -0.75 -1.74 -18.89
C CYS A 111 -0.29 -0.63 -19.85
N HIS A 112 0.94 -0.68 -20.35
CA HIS A 112 1.41 0.26 -21.37
C HIS A 112 0.47 0.30 -22.60
N TYR A 113 -0.03 -0.86 -22.99
CA TYR A 113 -0.87 -1.02 -24.18
C TYR A 113 -2.31 -0.55 -24.03
N VAL A 114 -2.75 -0.18 -22.83
CA VAL A 114 -4.12 0.33 -22.61
C VAL A 114 -4.43 1.61 -23.40
N ASN A 115 -3.40 2.42 -23.66
CA ASN A 115 -3.55 3.67 -24.40
C ASN A 115 -3.79 3.46 -25.91
N HIS A 116 -3.53 2.27 -26.44
CA HIS A 116 -3.80 1.92 -27.83
C HIS A 116 -5.27 1.56 -28.09
N GLY A 117 -6.10 1.48 -27.03
CA GLY A 117 -7.50 1.09 -27.11
C GLY A 117 -7.69 -0.38 -27.51
N PHE A 118 -8.93 -0.81 -27.66
CA PHE A 118 -9.29 -2.16 -28.10
C PHE A 118 -9.10 -2.32 -29.61
N THR A 119 -8.97 -3.56 -30.08
CA THR A 119 -9.13 -3.86 -31.49
C THR A 119 -10.56 -3.50 -31.93
N THR A 120 -10.77 -3.31 -33.22
CA THR A 120 -12.10 -2.99 -33.77
C THR A 120 -13.13 -4.07 -33.47
N GLU A 121 -12.72 -5.35 -33.56
CA GLU A 121 -13.55 -6.50 -33.24
C GLU A 121 -13.97 -6.50 -31.78
N ARG A 122 -13.00 -6.29 -30.88
CA ARG A 122 -13.26 -6.27 -29.43
C ARG A 122 -14.11 -5.07 -29.04
N ALA A 123 -13.86 -3.91 -29.59
CA ALA A 123 -14.67 -2.71 -29.37
C ALA A 123 -16.13 -2.92 -29.78
N THR A 124 -16.38 -3.55 -30.94
CA THR A 124 -17.72 -3.89 -31.43
C THR A 124 -18.43 -4.88 -30.51
N GLU A 125 -17.74 -5.93 -30.07
CA GLU A 125 -18.26 -6.90 -29.11
C GLU A 125 -18.65 -6.25 -27.78
N LEU A 126 -17.78 -5.44 -27.22
CA LEU A 126 -18.02 -4.74 -25.96
C LEU A 126 -19.16 -3.74 -26.08
N ALA A 127 -19.25 -3.00 -27.19
CA ALA A 127 -20.35 -2.08 -27.45
C ALA A 127 -21.70 -2.82 -27.46
N ARG A 128 -21.76 -3.99 -28.10
CA ARG A 128 -22.95 -4.84 -28.15
C ARG A 128 -23.36 -5.36 -26.77
N ILE A 129 -22.38 -5.76 -25.94
CA ILE A 129 -22.65 -6.34 -24.61
C ILE A 129 -23.05 -5.25 -23.61
N THR A 130 -22.39 -4.10 -23.65
CA THR A 130 -22.54 -3.03 -22.63
C THR A 130 -23.55 -1.97 -23.01
N GLY A 131 -23.91 -1.85 -24.29
CA GLY A 131 -24.69 -0.74 -24.82
C GLY A 131 -23.93 0.60 -24.87
N CYS A 132 -22.64 0.61 -24.56
CA CYS A 132 -21.80 1.80 -24.56
C CYS A 132 -21.13 1.99 -25.92
N HIS A 133 -20.90 3.25 -26.30
CA HIS A 133 -20.08 3.54 -27.46
C HIS A 133 -18.60 3.32 -27.17
N ILE A 134 -17.96 2.39 -27.87
CA ILE A 134 -16.54 2.05 -27.70
C ILE A 134 -15.87 2.10 -29.06
N ASN A 135 -14.85 2.95 -29.20
CA ASN A 135 -14.07 3.07 -30.40
C ASN A 135 -12.93 2.05 -30.44
N GLY A 136 -12.71 1.43 -31.59
CA GLY A 136 -11.50 0.66 -31.83
C GLY A 136 -10.30 1.59 -32.02
N GLY A 137 -9.12 1.11 -31.62
CA GLY A 137 -7.85 1.79 -31.85
C GLY A 137 -7.17 1.31 -33.15
N GLU A 138 -6.09 1.99 -33.51
CA GLU A 138 -5.28 1.63 -34.68
C GLU A 138 -4.64 0.22 -34.51
N PRO A 139 -4.36 -0.48 -35.62
CA PRO A 139 -3.64 -1.75 -35.58
C PRO A 139 -2.31 -1.64 -34.80
N HIS A 140 -2.03 -2.63 -33.97
CA HIS A 140 -0.80 -2.69 -33.19
C HIS A 140 -0.36 -4.15 -32.97
N PRO A 141 0.94 -4.48 -32.97
CA PRO A 141 1.44 -5.84 -32.77
C PRO A 141 0.91 -6.54 -31.51
N ALA A 142 0.74 -5.80 -30.42
CA ALA A 142 0.19 -6.33 -29.15
C ALA A 142 -1.36 -6.43 -29.14
N GLY A 143 -2.00 -6.66 -30.28
CA GLY A 143 -3.47 -6.64 -30.44
C GLY A 143 -4.24 -7.49 -29.44
N ALA A 144 -3.85 -8.75 -29.26
CA ALA A 144 -4.52 -9.67 -28.34
C ALA A 144 -4.40 -9.23 -26.87
N LEU A 145 -3.26 -8.66 -26.46
CA LEU A 145 -3.04 -8.20 -25.10
C LEU A 145 -3.89 -6.96 -24.78
N ARG A 146 -3.95 -6.00 -25.69
CA ARG A 146 -4.71 -4.76 -25.47
C ARG A 146 -6.21 -5.01 -25.31
N ASP A 147 -6.75 -6.07 -25.89
CA ASP A 147 -8.14 -6.48 -25.77
C ASP A 147 -8.51 -7.03 -24.38
N CYS A 148 -7.49 -7.35 -23.57
CA CYS A 148 -7.63 -7.80 -22.19
C CYS A 148 -7.42 -6.69 -21.15
N LEU A 149 -7.16 -5.45 -21.56
CA LEU A 149 -6.85 -4.33 -20.67
C LEU A 149 -8.04 -3.39 -20.52
N CYS A 150 -8.32 -3.01 -19.27
CA CYS A 150 -9.33 -2.01 -18.93
C CYS A 150 -8.76 -1.01 -17.94
N LEU A 151 -8.81 0.27 -18.26
CA LEU A 151 -8.43 1.36 -17.37
C LEU A 151 -9.67 2.00 -16.76
N LEU A 152 -9.86 1.79 -15.44
CA LEU A 152 -10.91 2.47 -14.69
C LEU A 152 -10.48 3.90 -14.41
N GLN A 153 -11.28 4.88 -14.83
CA GLN A 153 -10.94 6.30 -14.73
C GLN A 153 -11.76 7.04 -13.67
N LYS A 154 -12.97 6.56 -13.35
CA LYS A 154 -13.84 7.20 -12.37
C LYS A 154 -13.43 6.81 -10.96
N SER A 155 -13.02 7.80 -10.18
CA SER A 155 -12.80 7.63 -8.75
C SER A 155 -14.11 7.79 -7.98
N TYR A 156 -14.41 6.83 -7.12
CA TYR A 156 -15.50 6.93 -6.14
C TYR A 156 -15.00 7.36 -4.75
N ARG A 157 -13.70 7.37 -4.58
CA ARG A 157 -13.03 7.76 -3.33
C ARG A 157 -12.80 9.27 -3.25
N PHE A 158 -12.42 9.88 -4.37
CA PHE A 158 -12.11 11.30 -4.46
C PHE A 158 -13.06 11.96 -5.45
N GLY A 159 -13.91 12.87 -4.95
CA GLY A 159 -14.77 13.70 -5.77
C GLY A 159 -14.00 14.84 -6.47
N SER A 160 -14.72 15.63 -7.24
CA SER A 160 -14.17 16.81 -7.92
C SER A 160 -13.71 17.92 -6.95
N ASP A 161 -14.20 17.89 -5.73
CA ASP A 161 -13.89 18.78 -4.61
C ASP A 161 -12.72 18.30 -3.74
N SER A 162 -12.15 17.11 -4.04
CA SER A 162 -11.00 16.57 -3.32
C SER A 162 -9.67 17.10 -3.83
N GLY A 163 -8.94 17.81 -2.97
CA GLY A 163 -7.57 18.20 -3.23
C GLY A 163 -6.62 17.02 -3.38
N ILE A 164 -6.84 15.95 -2.60
CA ILE A 164 -6.05 14.69 -2.70
C ILE A 164 -6.20 14.10 -4.11
N GLY A 165 -7.40 14.00 -4.63
CA GLY A 165 -7.65 13.46 -5.97
C GLY A 165 -7.04 14.31 -7.08
N GLN A 166 -7.16 15.63 -7.00
CA GLN A 166 -6.58 16.54 -7.99
C GLN A 166 -5.05 16.56 -7.92
N LEU A 167 -4.48 16.49 -6.72
CA LEU A 167 -3.04 16.39 -6.54
C LEU A 167 -2.49 15.08 -7.11
N ALA A 168 -3.14 13.95 -6.83
CA ALA A 168 -2.76 12.65 -7.37
C ALA A 168 -2.78 12.66 -8.91
N PHE A 169 -3.78 13.27 -9.51
CA PHE A 169 -3.88 13.40 -10.96
C PHE A 169 -2.73 14.25 -11.55
N ALA A 170 -2.42 15.39 -10.94
CA ALA A 170 -1.31 16.25 -11.37
C ALA A 170 0.04 15.54 -11.26
N VAL A 171 0.28 14.83 -10.16
CA VAL A 171 1.51 14.06 -9.93
C VAL A 171 1.66 12.95 -10.98
N ASN A 172 0.61 12.20 -11.28
CA ASN A 172 0.64 11.14 -12.29
C ASN A 172 0.98 11.65 -13.69
N ARG A 173 0.63 12.88 -14.00
CA ARG A 173 0.99 13.54 -15.26
C ARG A 173 2.39 14.14 -15.26
N SER A 174 3.13 14.02 -14.17
CA SER A 174 4.43 14.70 -13.96
C SER A 174 4.32 16.22 -14.08
N ASP A 175 3.15 16.77 -13.77
CA ASP A 175 2.88 18.22 -13.86
C ASP A 175 3.07 18.86 -12.48
N HIS A 176 4.33 19.21 -12.17
CA HIS A 176 4.67 19.85 -10.90
C HIS A 176 4.02 21.24 -10.73
N ARG A 177 3.75 21.96 -11.84
CA ARG A 177 3.08 23.26 -11.79
C ARG A 177 1.62 23.11 -11.38
N ALA A 178 0.92 22.14 -11.97
CA ALA A 178 -0.45 21.82 -11.58
C ALA A 178 -0.53 21.30 -10.13
N ALA A 179 0.44 20.47 -9.70
CA ALA A 179 0.51 20.00 -8.33
C ALA A 179 0.68 21.17 -7.34
N ARG A 180 1.59 22.08 -7.61
CA ARG A 180 1.79 23.29 -6.81
C ARG A 180 0.53 24.17 -6.78
N ALA A 181 -0.09 24.40 -7.95
CA ALA A 181 -1.33 25.17 -8.05
C ALA A 181 -2.46 24.53 -7.24
N THR A 182 -2.52 23.21 -7.15
CA THR A 182 -3.51 22.49 -6.35
C THR A 182 -3.42 22.85 -4.86
N PHE A 183 -2.22 22.92 -4.30
CA PHE A 183 -2.04 23.37 -2.91
C PHE A 183 -2.50 24.81 -2.68
N SER A 184 -2.39 25.68 -3.68
CA SER A 184 -2.77 27.10 -3.59
C SER A 184 -4.28 27.34 -3.73
N ARG A 185 -5.07 26.32 -4.10
CA ARG A 185 -6.54 26.45 -4.28
C ARG A 185 -7.34 26.44 -2.99
N GLY A 186 -6.69 26.19 -1.84
CA GLY A 186 -7.36 26.23 -0.54
C GLY A 186 -8.24 25.00 -0.24
N PHE A 187 -7.89 23.83 -0.74
CA PHE A 187 -8.53 22.58 -0.34
C PHE A 187 -8.22 22.25 1.13
N ASP A 188 -9.24 21.87 1.88
CA ASP A 188 -9.11 21.56 3.31
C ASP A 188 -8.43 20.20 3.58
N ASP A 189 -8.41 19.31 2.58
CA ASP A 189 -7.92 17.95 2.69
C ASP A 189 -6.42 17.79 2.35
N ILE A 190 -5.75 18.84 1.88
CA ILE A 190 -4.32 18.82 1.57
C ILE A 190 -3.58 20.01 2.17
N ALA A 191 -2.37 19.78 2.63
CA ALA A 191 -1.44 20.83 3.06
C ALA A 191 -0.03 20.50 2.60
N CYS A 192 0.71 21.52 2.17
CA CYS A 192 2.14 21.41 1.88
C CYS A 192 2.89 22.40 2.75
N LYS A 193 3.88 21.91 3.50
CA LYS A 193 4.75 22.72 4.36
C LYS A 193 6.18 22.59 3.90
N THR A 194 6.80 23.73 3.71
CA THR A 194 8.21 23.81 3.31
C THR A 194 9.11 23.41 4.47
N LEU A 195 10.14 22.62 4.17
CA LEU A 195 11.21 22.28 5.10
C LEU A 195 12.49 23.01 4.67
N ALA A 196 12.69 24.20 5.20
CA ALA A 196 13.86 25.03 4.89
C ALA A 196 14.92 24.99 6.00
N GLY A 197 14.60 24.56 7.22
CA GLY A 197 15.51 24.56 8.35
C GLY A 197 15.07 23.71 9.53
N ASN A 198 15.83 23.81 10.62
CA ASN A 198 15.60 23.02 11.83
C ASN A 198 14.28 23.34 12.52
N ASP A 199 13.81 24.58 12.45
CA ASP A 199 12.55 24.99 13.07
C ASP A 199 11.35 24.35 12.33
N ASP A 200 11.41 24.30 11.00
CA ASP A 200 10.38 23.64 10.20
C ASP A 200 10.32 22.14 10.50
N TYR A 201 11.50 21.51 10.69
CA TYR A 201 11.59 20.10 11.06
C TYR A 201 11.02 19.87 12.47
N ALA A 202 11.33 20.73 13.44
CA ALA A 202 10.77 20.64 14.79
C ALA A 202 9.23 20.79 14.77
N GLN A 203 8.72 21.72 13.98
CA GLN A 203 7.28 21.87 13.80
C GLN A 203 6.65 20.63 13.15
N MET A 204 7.28 20.01 12.18
CA MET A 204 6.81 18.76 11.58
C MET A 204 6.73 17.64 12.62
N ILE A 205 7.70 17.52 13.52
CA ILE A 205 7.66 16.57 14.64
C ILE A 205 6.47 16.89 15.56
N ASP A 206 6.25 18.15 15.92
CA ASP A 206 5.12 18.56 16.77
C ASP A 206 3.77 18.20 16.14
N GLU A 207 3.61 18.40 14.86
CA GLU A 207 2.41 18.03 14.11
C GLU A 207 2.25 16.51 14.01
N THR A 208 3.35 15.77 13.92
CA THR A 208 3.33 14.30 13.97
C THR A 208 2.82 13.81 15.33
N LEU A 209 3.29 14.40 16.43
CA LEU A 209 2.79 14.08 17.76
C LEU A 209 1.30 14.40 17.91
N ALA A 210 0.86 15.54 17.37
CA ALA A 210 -0.55 15.91 17.34
C ALA A 210 -1.40 14.89 16.55
N GLY A 211 -0.87 14.35 15.46
CA GLY A 211 -1.52 13.30 14.69
C GLY A 211 -1.75 12.01 15.50
N TYR A 212 -0.88 11.71 16.44
CA TYR A 212 -0.99 10.54 17.32
C TYR A 212 -1.68 10.84 18.67
N GLU A 213 -2.17 12.06 18.91
CA GLU A 213 -2.71 12.47 20.21
C GLU A 213 -3.88 11.58 20.67
N ARG A 214 -4.84 11.30 19.80
CA ARG A 214 -5.98 10.43 20.14
C ARG A 214 -5.52 9.02 20.54
N PHE A 215 -4.61 8.45 19.76
CA PHE A 215 -4.01 7.15 20.07
C PHE A 215 -3.33 7.14 21.45
N LEU A 216 -2.48 8.11 21.73
CA LEU A 216 -1.78 8.24 23.01
C LEU A 216 -2.74 8.45 24.17
N THR A 217 -3.80 9.20 23.97
CA THR A 217 -4.86 9.40 24.98
C THR A 217 -5.54 8.07 25.33
N LEU A 218 -5.93 7.29 24.33
CA LEU A 218 -6.56 5.98 24.55
C LEU A 218 -5.61 4.97 25.22
N VAL A 219 -4.33 5.00 24.91
CA VAL A 219 -3.31 4.19 25.61
C VAL A 219 -3.27 4.57 27.09
N ARG A 220 -3.18 5.86 27.40
CA ARG A 220 -3.13 6.36 28.78
C ARG A 220 -4.40 6.05 29.59
N GLU A 221 -5.56 6.12 28.93
CA GLU A 221 -6.86 5.80 29.52
C GLU A 221 -7.12 4.29 29.63
N ARG A 222 -6.18 3.48 29.14
CA ARG A 222 -6.30 2.01 29.12
C ARG A 222 -7.56 1.53 28.40
N ALA A 223 -7.92 2.22 27.31
CA ALA A 223 -9.04 1.82 26.45
C ALA A 223 -8.85 0.40 25.89
N GLU A 224 -9.90 -0.18 25.35
CA GLU A 224 -9.82 -1.53 24.76
C GLU A 224 -8.80 -1.57 23.62
N PRO A 225 -8.03 -2.67 23.49
CA PRO A 225 -6.99 -2.81 22.48
C PRO A 225 -7.47 -2.56 21.05
N GLU A 226 -8.71 -2.95 20.71
CA GLU A 226 -9.33 -2.69 19.43
C GLU A 226 -9.43 -1.19 19.13
N ALA A 227 -9.88 -0.41 20.11
CA ALA A 227 -10.00 1.04 19.98
C ALA A 227 -8.64 1.73 19.83
N ILE A 228 -7.63 1.25 20.55
CA ILE A 228 -6.26 1.75 20.48
C ILE A 228 -5.66 1.49 19.10
N LEU A 229 -5.79 0.26 18.58
CA LEU A 229 -5.30 -0.11 17.25
C LEU A 229 -6.01 0.66 16.14
N ALA A 230 -7.33 0.83 16.26
CA ALA A 230 -8.10 1.64 15.31
C ALA A 230 -7.62 3.10 15.31
N ALA A 231 -7.40 3.70 16.47
CA ALA A 231 -6.90 5.06 16.59
C ALA A 231 -5.48 5.22 16.03
N PHE A 232 -4.60 4.22 16.21
CA PHE A 232 -3.27 4.24 15.61
C PHE A 232 -3.33 4.26 14.09
N SER A 233 -4.28 3.59 13.48
CA SER A 233 -4.48 3.53 12.02
C SER A 233 -5.06 4.80 11.41
N GLU A 234 -5.50 5.77 12.22
CA GLU A 234 -6.06 7.03 11.71
C GLU A 234 -5.00 7.97 11.14
N PHE A 235 -3.80 7.96 11.70
CA PHE A 235 -2.68 8.80 11.27
C PHE A 235 -1.42 7.95 11.02
N GLN A 236 -0.65 8.31 10.00
CA GLN A 236 0.65 7.69 9.74
C GLN A 236 1.63 8.67 9.11
N MET A 237 2.83 8.76 9.69
CA MET A 237 3.99 9.42 9.08
C MET A 237 4.67 8.48 8.11
N LEU A 238 4.82 8.92 6.86
CA LEU A 238 5.46 8.21 5.76
C LEU A 238 6.74 8.93 5.33
N CYS A 239 7.75 8.18 4.94
CA CYS A 239 9.00 8.73 4.41
C CYS A 239 9.55 7.87 3.27
N ALA A 240 10.50 8.43 2.52
CA ALA A 240 11.13 7.76 1.39
C ALA A 240 12.31 6.87 1.80
N LEU A 241 13.03 7.25 2.86
CA LEU A 241 14.32 6.68 3.27
C LEU A 241 14.19 5.81 4.51
N ARG A 242 15.12 4.87 4.68
CA ARG A 242 15.21 4.04 5.89
C ARG A 242 16.06 4.70 6.96
N GLU A 243 17.16 5.33 6.56
CA GLU A 243 18.18 5.88 7.44
C GLU A 243 18.24 7.41 7.39
N GLY A 244 18.89 8.01 8.37
CA GLY A 244 19.09 9.45 8.47
C GLY A 244 17.89 10.20 9.08
N PRO A 245 18.02 11.53 9.22
CA PRO A 245 17.01 12.37 9.89
C PRO A 245 15.67 12.44 9.15
N PHE A 246 15.67 12.15 7.84
CA PHE A 246 14.48 12.09 7.00
C PHE A 246 14.03 10.66 6.69
N GLY A 247 14.63 9.68 7.35
CA GLY A 247 14.33 8.26 7.21
C GLY A 247 13.60 7.69 8.43
N VAL A 248 13.18 6.43 8.33
CA VAL A 248 12.42 5.73 9.37
C VAL A 248 13.14 5.73 10.71
N ALA A 249 14.44 5.38 10.71
CA ALA A 249 15.23 5.28 11.93
C ALA A 249 15.31 6.62 12.67
N GLY A 250 15.71 7.68 11.98
CA GLY A 250 15.85 9.00 12.58
C GLY A 250 14.51 9.61 13.01
N LEU A 251 13.45 9.41 12.22
CA LEU A 251 12.11 9.89 12.57
C LEU A 251 11.56 9.18 13.81
N ASN A 252 11.65 7.86 13.88
CA ASN A 252 11.20 7.10 15.05
C ASN A 252 11.93 7.57 16.32
N GLU A 253 13.25 7.74 16.25
CA GLU A 253 14.04 8.21 17.38
C GLU A 253 13.61 9.62 17.83
N ARG A 254 13.42 10.54 16.90
CA ARG A 254 13.01 11.91 17.22
C ARG A 254 11.58 11.98 17.77
N VAL A 255 10.66 11.22 17.24
CA VAL A 255 9.30 11.11 17.75
C VAL A 255 9.30 10.53 19.16
N GLU A 256 10.01 9.43 19.39
CA GLU A 256 10.14 8.83 20.73
C GLU A 256 10.78 9.80 21.75
N HIS A 257 11.83 10.52 21.34
CA HIS A 257 12.47 11.52 22.19
C HIS A 257 11.49 12.64 22.57
N ALA A 258 10.77 13.19 21.60
CA ALA A 258 9.79 14.25 21.85
C ALA A 258 8.62 13.76 22.72
N LEU A 259 8.13 12.54 22.51
CA LEU A 259 7.09 11.92 23.33
C LEU A 259 7.56 11.72 24.78
N ALA A 260 8.79 11.26 24.97
CA ALA A 260 9.38 11.08 26.31
C ALA A 260 9.58 12.40 27.04
N GLN A 261 10.08 13.45 26.36
CA GLN A 261 10.21 14.79 26.94
C GLN A 261 8.87 15.36 27.41
N ARG A 262 7.79 15.10 26.66
CA ARG A 262 6.42 15.52 27.02
C ARG A 262 5.72 14.56 27.99
N ARG A 263 6.43 13.53 28.47
CA ARG A 263 5.90 12.49 29.38
C ARG A 263 4.67 11.76 28.83
N LEU A 264 4.58 11.66 27.50
CA LEU A 264 3.51 10.92 26.82
C LEU A 264 3.81 9.43 26.71
N ILE A 265 5.10 9.04 26.77
CA ILE A 265 5.56 7.67 26.90
C ILE A 265 6.59 7.56 28.02
N ARG A 266 6.74 6.34 28.58
CA ARG A 266 7.74 6.02 29.60
C ARG A 266 8.80 5.10 29.00
N ARG A 267 9.86 5.70 28.48
CA ARG A 267 10.98 5.00 27.88
C ARG A 267 12.11 4.85 28.89
N THR A 268 12.75 3.68 28.93
CA THR A 268 13.96 3.44 29.72
C THR A 268 15.17 3.29 28.81
N PRO A 269 16.38 3.73 29.19
CA PRO A 269 17.58 3.59 28.35
C PRO A 269 17.98 2.13 28.08
N LEU A 270 17.53 1.20 28.91
CA LEU A 270 17.91 -0.21 28.84
C LEU A 270 16.96 -1.06 27.98
N SER A 271 15.84 -0.51 27.55
CA SER A 271 14.85 -1.27 26.79
C SER A 271 14.21 -0.42 25.72
N ARG A 272 14.09 -1.01 24.52
CA ARG A 272 13.29 -0.41 23.43
C ARG A 272 11.78 -0.57 23.65
N TRP A 273 11.36 -1.34 24.63
CA TRP A 273 9.97 -1.65 24.90
C TRP A 273 9.37 -0.66 25.92
N TYR A 274 8.23 -0.13 25.58
CA TYR A 274 7.41 0.73 26.43
C TYR A 274 5.93 0.59 26.03
N GLU A 275 5.04 0.91 26.96
CA GLU A 275 3.60 0.90 26.67
C GLU A 275 3.24 1.95 25.64
N GLY A 276 2.45 1.55 24.64
CA GLY A 276 2.08 2.39 23.50
C GLY A 276 3.07 2.35 22.34
N ARG A 277 4.15 1.56 22.42
CA ARG A 277 5.08 1.42 21.28
C ARG A 277 4.38 0.75 20.12
N PRO A 278 4.25 1.44 18.95
CA PRO A 278 3.79 0.79 17.74
C PRO A 278 4.91 -0.07 17.14
N VAL A 279 4.55 -1.25 16.70
CA VAL A 279 5.49 -2.27 16.21
C VAL A 279 5.06 -2.74 14.85
N MET A 280 5.99 -2.75 13.89
CA MET A 280 5.78 -3.34 12.58
C MET A 280 6.64 -4.59 12.42
N ILE A 281 6.02 -5.68 12.00
CA ILE A 281 6.71 -6.93 11.69
C ILE A 281 7.50 -6.77 10.41
N SER A 282 8.78 -7.16 10.44
CA SER A 282 9.70 -7.07 9.30
C SER A 282 9.96 -8.42 8.63
N ARG A 283 9.63 -9.53 9.29
CA ARG A 283 9.79 -10.89 8.77
C ARG A 283 8.58 -11.75 9.07
N ASN A 284 8.16 -12.55 8.09
CA ASN A 284 7.03 -13.46 8.24
C ASN A 284 7.30 -14.53 9.30
N ASP A 285 6.29 -14.81 10.12
CA ASP A 285 6.23 -15.93 11.06
C ASP A 285 4.88 -16.64 10.94
N SER A 286 4.88 -17.75 10.20
CA SER A 286 3.65 -18.52 9.93
C SER A 286 3.10 -19.21 11.19
N ALA A 287 3.95 -19.54 12.17
CA ALA A 287 3.52 -20.16 13.41
C ALA A 287 2.73 -19.17 14.28
N LEU A 288 3.13 -17.92 14.27
CA LEU A 288 2.39 -16.85 14.92
C LEU A 288 1.26 -16.29 14.06
N GLY A 289 1.26 -16.55 12.75
CA GLY A 289 0.32 -15.94 11.80
C GLY A 289 0.59 -14.45 11.59
N LEU A 290 1.84 -14.01 11.81
CA LEU A 290 2.28 -12.64 11.62
C LEU A 290 3.10 -12.52 10.35
N PHE A 291 2.83 -11.46 9.58
CA PHE A 291 3.45 -11.23 8.29
C PHE A 291 4.15 -9.86 8.23
N ASN A 292 5.11 -9.76 7.32
CA ASN A 292 5.80 -8.51 7.06
C ASN A 292 4.80 -7.37 6.75
N GLY A 293 4.90 -6.29 7.50
CA GLY A 293 4.00 -5.14 7.43
C GLY A 293 2.85 -5.15 8.43
N ASP A 294 2.63 -6.23 9.17
CA ASP A 294 1.64 -6.25 10.25
C ASP A 294 2.02 -5.28 11.36
N ILE A 295 1.04 -4.50 11.81
CA ILE A 295 1.21 -3.50 12.85
C ILE A 295 0.51 -3.96 14.12
N GLY A 296 1.24 -3.88 15.23
CA GLY A 296 0.72 -4.08 16.57
C GLY A 296 1.10 -2.94 17.50
N VAL A 297 0.52 -2.93 18.68
CA VAL A 297 0.80 -1.96 19.73
C VAL A 297 1.12 -2.68 21.03
N ALA A 298 2.20 -2.26 21.69
CA ALA A 298 2.60 -2.80 22.99
C ALA A 298 1.73 -2.21 24.10
N LEU A 299 1.04 -3.07 24.84
CA LEU A 299 0.14 -2.70 25.93
C LEU A 299 0.36 -3.63 27.12
N ASP A 300 0.28 -3.09 28.34
CA ASP A 300 0.27 -3.85 29.58
C ASP A 300 -1.15 -3.89 30.16
N ARG A 301 -1.71 -5.08 30.26
CA ARG A 301 -3.05 -5.33 30.79
C ARG A 301 -3.06 -5.96 32.19
N GLY A 302 -1.90 -5.94 32.86
CA GLY A 302 -1.74 -6.43 34.23
C GLY A 302 -0.87 -7.69 34.35
N ASP A 303 -0.59 -8.36 33.25
CA ASP A 303 0.24 -9.57 33.17
C ASP A 303 1.54 -9.35 32.36
N GLY A 304 1.99 -8.09 32.29
CA GLY A 304 3.19 -7.68 31.57
C GLY A 304 2.90 -7.15 30.16
N LEU A 305 3.94 -6.58 29.57
CA LEU A 305 3.85 -5.98 28.24
C LEU A 305 3.68 -7.04 27.16
N ARG A 306 2.66 -6.88 26.32
CA ARG A 306 2.42 -7.71 25.14
C ARG A 306 2.11 -6.83 23.95
N VAL A 307 2.47 -7.29 22.76
CA VAL A 307 2.14 -6.60 21.52
C VAL A 307 0.85 -7.19 20.95
N TRP A 308 -0.14 -6.34 20.77
CA TRP A 308 -1.47 -6.72 20.31
C TRP A 308 -1.58 -6.48 18.80
N PHE A 309 -1.90 -7.55 18.07
CA PHE A 309 -2.07 -7.50 16.61
C PHE A 309 -3.51 -7.77 16.21
N PRO A 310 -4.08 -7.01 15.26
CA PRO A 310 -5.34 -7.37 14.64
C PRO A 310 -5.15 -8.60 13.75
N MET A 311 -6.05 -9.56 13.91
CA MET A 311 -6.06 -10.80 13.15
C MET A 311 -7.32 -10.89 12.29
N PRO A 312 -7.33 -11.74 11.24
CA PRO A 312 -8.54 -11.98 10.44
C PRO A 312 -9.76 -12.32 11.30
N GLY A 313 -10.94 -11.84 10.88
CA GLY A 313 -12.19 -12.05 11.60
C GLY A 313 -12.38 -11.16 12.83
N GLY A 314 -11.64 -10.05 12.95
CA GLY A 314 -11.79 -9.07 14.03
C GLY A 314 -11.25 -9.52 15.37
N LYS A 315 -10.49 -10.62 15.41
CA LYS A 315 -9.82 -11.11 16.61
C LYS A 315 -8.53 -10.33 16.86
N LEU A 316 -8.10 -10.28 18.11
CA LEU A 316 -6.82 -9.76 18.53
C LEU A 316 -5.90 -10.86 19.04
N LYS A 317 -4.62 -10.74 18.77
CA LYS A 317 -3.60 -11.66 19.24
C LYS A 317 -2.53 -10.91 20.04
N PRO A 318 -2.45 -11.14 21.37
CA PRO A 318 -1.35 -10.66 22.18
C PRO A 318 -0.14 -11.59 22.05
N VAL A 319 1.04 -11.02 21.85
CA VAL A 319 2.30 -11.76 21.75
C VAL A 319 3.33 -11.12 22.65
N VAL A 320 4.02 -11.91 23.47
CA VAL A 320 5.12 -11.41 24.31
C VAL A 320 6.27 -10.92 23.42
N PRO A 321 6.91 -9.79 23.75
CA PRO A 321 7.96 -9.19 22.92
C PRO A 321 9.10 -10.13 22.54
N SER A 322 9.49 -11.04 23.44
CA SER A 322 10.57 -12.01 23.22
C SER A 322 10.26 -13.08 22.18
N ARG A 323 9.00 -13.28 21.84
CA ARG A 323 8.55 -14.25 20.81
C ARG A 323 8.31 -13.64 19.45
N LEU A 324 8.41 -12.31 19.33
CA LEU A 324 8.20 -11.65 18.06
C LEU A 324 9.35 -11.94 17.08
N PRO A 325 9.02 -12.11 15.77
CA PRO A 325 10.02 -12.08 14.72
C PRO A 325 10.66 -10.68 14.63
N ASP A 326 11.56 -10.49 13.67
CA ASP A 326 12.18 -9.19 13.43
C ASP A 326 11.11 -8.12 13.26
N ASN A 327 11.29 -7.01 13.96
CA ASN A 327 10.32 -5.93 14.05
C ASN A 327 10.97 -4.58 14.27
N ASP A 328 10.28 -3.54 13.83
CA ASP A 328 10.71 -2.15 13.91
C ASP A 328 9.66 -1.31 14.67
N THR A 329 10.09 -0.18 15.22
CA THR A 329 9.17 0.84 15.73
C THR A 329 8.44 1.50 14.54
N ALA A 330 7.16 1.78 14.69
CA ALA A 330 6.28 2.18 13.58
C ALA A 330 5.62 3.55 13.74
N TRP A 331 6.23 4.50 14.46
CA TRP A 331 5.79 5.90 14.40
C TRP A 331 5.93 6.48 13.00
N ALA A 332 6.99 6.08 12.30
CA ALA A 332 7.19 6.34 10.89
C ALA A 332 7.42 5.03 10.15
N MET A 333 7.02 4.97 8.88
CA MET A 333 7.32 3.87 7.96
C MET A 333 7.63 4.40 6.58
N THR A 334 8.30 3.60 5.75
CA THR A 334 8.51 3.95 4.35
C THR A 334 7.20 3.87 3.57
N VAL A 335 7.09 4.65 2.51
CA VAL A 335 5.96 4.56 1.57
C VAL A 335 5.82 3.14 1.02
N HIS A 336 6.92 2.44 0.74
CA HIS A 336 6.91 1.04 0.30
C HIS A 336 6.19 0.12 1.30
N LYS A 337 6.46 0.28 2.59
CA LYS A 337 5.82 -0.51 3.65
C LYS A 337 4.34 -0.18 3.83
N SER A 338 3.91 1.00 3.41
CA SER A 338 2.51 1.43 3.48
C SER A 338 1.65 0.89 2.34
N GLN A 339 2.21 0.26 1.32
CA GLN A 339 1.46 -0.30 0.21
C GLN A 339 0.41 -1.30 0.71
N GLY A 340 -0.80 -1.22 0.17
CA GLY A 340 -1.95 -1.98 0.66
C GLY A 340 -2.60 -1.43 1.94
N SER A 341 -2.06 -0.36 2.53
CA SER A 341 -2.64 0.34 3.70
C SER A 341 -3.28 1.65 3.31
N GLU A 342 -4.19 2.12 4.16
CA GLU A 342 -4.80 3.44 4.05
C GLU A 342 -4.96 4.04 5.44
N PHE A 343 -4.88 5.35 5.52
CA PHE A 343 -4.97 6.12 6.75
C PHE A 343 -5.95 7.28 6.55
N ASP A 344 -6.65 7.69 7.58
CA ASP A 344 -7.51 8.88 7.48
C ASP A 344 -6.67 10.13 7.19
N HIS A 345 -5.53 10.23 7.87
CA HIS A 345 -4.54 11.28 7.65
C HIS A 345 -3.16 10.65 7.37
N ALA A 346 -2.65 10.80 6.18
CA ALA A 346 -1.28 10.46 5.82
C ALA A 346 -0.41 11.71 5.77
N ALA A 347 0.78 11.63 6.38
CA ALA A 347 1.79 12.67 6.30
C ALA A 347 3.01 12.12 5.57
N LEU A 348 3.48 12.82 4.54
CA LEU A 348 4.67 12.44 3.77
C LEU A 348 5.81 13.41 4.03
N LEU A 349 6.94 12.89 4.49
CA LEU A 349 8.19 13.62 4.61
C LEU A 349 9.12 13.23 3.46
N LEU A 350 9.51 14.20 2.65
CA LEU A 350 10.58 14.03 1.66
C LEU A 350 11.93 14.43 2.25
N PRO A 351 13.04 13.82 1.81
CA PRO A 351 14.38 14.19 2.28
C PRO A 351 14.75 15.61 1.89
N GLY A 352 15.67 16.22 2.64
CA GLY A 352 16.16 17.59 2.37
C GLY A 352 16.97 17.73 1.08
N GLN A 353 17.43 16.60 0.52
CA GLN A 353 18.10 16.53 -0.78
C GLN A 353 17.47 15.43 -1.63
N PHE A 354 17.47 15.63 -2.94
CA PHE A 354 16.95 14.63 -3.87
C PHE A 354 17.75 13.32 -3.76
N ALA A 355 17.01 12.22 -3.72
CA ALA A 355 17.56 10.87 -3.76
C ALA A 355 16.86 10.05 -4.85
N PRO A 356 17.52 9.08 -5.49
CA PRO A 356 16.96 8.31 -6.61
C PRO A 356 15.64 7.57 -6.29
N VAL A 357 15.42 7.23 -5.03
CA VAL A 357 14.17 6.58 -4.59
C VAL A 357 12.98 7.54 -4.55
N VAL A 358 13.23 8.85 -4.55
CA VAL A 358 12.20 9.90 -4.47
C VAL A 358 11.66 10.16 -5.87
N THR A 359 10.75 9.31 -6.30
CA THR A 359 10.15 9.33 -7.64
C THR A 359 8.70 9.79 -7.62
N ARG A 360 8.17 10.05 -8.81
CA ARG A 360 6.74 10.33 -9.01
C ARG A 360 5.86 9.23 -8.42
N GLU A 361 6.20 7.99 -8.66
CA GLU A 361 5.46 6.82 -8.17
C GLU A 361 5.45 6.74 -6.65
N LEU A 362 6.56 7.11 -5.99
CA LEU A 362 6.63 7.19 -4.54
C LEU A 362 5.68 8.26 -3.99
N VAL A 363 5.73 9.45 -4.56
CA VAL A 363 4.86 10.58 -4.14
C VAL A 363 3.39 10.23 -4.38
N TYR A 364 3.05 9.71 -5.55
CA TYR A 364 1.70 9.27 -5.88
C TYR A 364 1.19 8.18 -4.92
N THR A 365 2.01 7.18 -4.64
CA THR A 365 1.65 6.10 -3.71
C THR A 365 1.36 6.66 -2.32
N ALA A 366 2.19 7.57 -1.83
CA ALA A 366 1.97 8.22 -0.53
C ALA A 366 0.67 9.04 -0.50
N ILE A 367 0.38 9.83 -1.53
CA ILE A 367 -0.86 10.60 -1.66
C ILE A 367 -2.07 9.68 -1.57
N THR A 368 -2.05 8.57 -2.27
CA THR A 368 -3.16 7.62 -2.32
C THR A 368 -3.31 6.78 -1.06
N ARG A 369 -2.40 6.90 -0.08
CA ARG A 369 -2.61 6.31 1.27
C ARG A 369 -3.58 7.15 2.12
N ALA A 370 -3.75 8.42 1.83
CA ALA A 370 -4.66 9.30 2.55
C ALA A 370 -6.12 9.08 2.12
N ARG A 371 -7.02 8.92 3.09
CA ARG A 371 -8.46 8.86 2.84
C ARG A 371 -9.13 10.22 2.92
N ARG A 372 -8.75 11.03 3.92
CA ARG A 372 -9.40 12.30 4.28
C ARG A 372 -8.47 13.48 4.28
N ARG A 373 -7.21 13.28 4.68
CA ARG A 373 -6.24 14.36 4.80
C ARG A 373 -4.84 13.92 4.41
N LEU A 374 -4.15 14.79 3.68
CA LEU A 374 -2.75 14.64 3.34
C LEU A 374 -1.97 15.85 3.81
N SER A 375 -0.88 15.62 4.54
CA SER A 375 0.14 16.62 4.85
C SER A 375 1.45 16.25 4.15
N LEU A 376 2.02 17.18 3.40
CA LEU A 376 3.28 17.00 2.71
C LEU A 376 4.33 17.95 3.30
N TYR A 377 5.47 17.40 3.69
CA TYR A 377 6.63 18.15 4.20
C TYR A 377 7.80 17.95 3.24
N ALA A 378 8.17 18.99 2.54
CA ALA A 378 9.20 18.91 1.52
C ALA A 378 9.89 20.24 1.25
N ASP A 379 11.17 20.19 0.87
CA ASP A 379 11.78 21.26 0.10
C ASP A 379 11.12 21.34 -1.28
N GLU A 380 10.85 22.56 -1.76
CA GLU A 380 10.11 22.77 -3.01
C GLU A 380 10.84 22.17 -4.22
N ARG A 381 12.16 22.28 -4.28
CA ARG A 381 12.97 21.73 -5.39
C ARG A 381 12.98 20.21 -5.38
N VAL A 382 13.06 19.62 -4.19
CA VAL A 382 13.00 18.16 -4.04
C VAL A 382 11.66 17.63 -4.49
N LEU A 383 10.56 18.27 -4.11
CA LEU A 383 9.22 17.90 -4.56
C LEU A 383 9.06 18.00 -6.08
N GLU A 384 9.53 19.10 -6.66
CA GLU A 384 9.51 19.31 -8.11
C GLU A 384 10.29 18.23 -8.86
N MET A 385 11.51 17.93 -8.41
CA MET A 385 12.33 16.85 -8.97
C MET A 385 11.67 15.48 -8.81
N ALA A 386 11.06 15.20 -7.66
CA ALA A 386 10.34 13.94 -7.41
C ALA A 386 9.20 13.74 -8.40
N ILE A 387 8.36 14.76 -8.61
CA ILE A 387 7.22 14.71 -9.53
C ILE A 387 7.70 14.54 -10.99
N ALA A 388 8.82 15.15 -11.35
CA ALA A 388 9.40 15.06 -12.68
C ALA A 388 10.10 13.72 -12.97
N THR A 389 10.51 12.98 -11.92
CA THR A 389 11.32 11.76 -12.04
C THR A 389 10.44 10.53 -12.03
N ARG A 390 10.40 9.80 -13.14
CA ARG A 390 9.73 8.49 -13.24
C ARG A 390 10.68 7.37 -12.85
N THR A 391 10.13 6.32 -12.27
CA THR A 391 10.87 5.07 -12.06
C THR A 391 11.12 4.41 -13.41
N GLU A 392 12.38 4.25 -13.79
CA GLU A 392 12.77 3.48 -14.97
C GLU A 392 13.14 2.06 -14.55
N ARG A 393 12.38 1.09 -15.01
CA ARG A 393 12.67 -0.34 -14.84
C ARG A 393 12.56 -1.04 -16.17
N ARG A 394 13.58 -1.81 -16.52
CA ARG A 394 13.61 -2.57 -17.77
C ARG A 394 13.50 -4.05 -17.44
N SER A 395 12.42 -4.69 -17.86
CA SER A 395 12.21 -6.14 -17.69
C SER A 395 12.49 -6.93 -18.98
N GLY A 396 12.57 -6.27 -20.13
CA GLY A 396 12.56 -6.92 -21.44
C GLY A 396 11.18 -7.44 -21.87
N LEU A 397 10.18 -7.41 -20.98
CA LEU A 397 8.83 -7.95 -21.24
C LEU A 397 8.13 -7.24 -22.41
N MET A 398 8.24 -5.91 -22.50
CA MET A 398 7.67 -5.14 -23.61
C MET A 398 8.22 -5.57 -24.96
N ALA A 399 9.54 -5.78 -25.05
CA ALA A 399 10.16 -6.26 -26.29
C ALA A 399 9.66 -7.66 -26.71
N CYS A 400 9.22 -8.48 -25.77
CA CYS A 400 8.60 -9.77 -26.08
C CYS A 400 7.15 -9.63 -26.61
N PHE A 401 6.42 -8.59 -26.17
CA PHE A 401 5.06 -8.35 -26.66
C PHE A 401 5.01 -7.72 -28.05
N GLU A 402 6.10 -7.15 -28.52
CA GLU A 402 6.22 -6.48 -29.82
C GLU A 402 6.79 -7.40 -30.92
N GLN A 403 7.17 -8.62 -30.58
CA GLN A 403 7.60 -9.68 -31.53
C GLN A 403 6.39 -10.47 -32.03
#